data_e7ed6d3ff040d7f7721d0a15be18d98c
#
_entry.id   e7ed6d3ff040d7f7721d0a15be18d98c
#
_cell.length_a   1.000
_cell.length_b   1.000
_cell.length_c   1.000
_cell.angle_alpha   90.00
_cell.angle_beta   90.00
_cell.angle_gamma   90.00
#
_symmetry.space_group_name_H-M   'P 1'
#
loop_
_entity.id
_entity.type
_entity.pdbx_description
1 polymer ?
#
loop_
_entity_poly.entity_id
_entity_poly.type
_entity_poly.pdbx_seq_one_letter_code
_entity_poly.pdbx_strand_id
1 'polypeptide(L)'
;MSSKPIIIVAGNPRSVFFEIFFKSIKKLRIKSPIILICCKREIEQFIKKNSIIINLNYIKKEEILKNIQLKKINLLNVNLKNSKNLNLMKKNTKLYLSKCFGHAFDLINNKISNKLINGPINKKSFLNRKYPGITEYISKKFNIKETGMLIFNKTLSVSPLTTHVPLKNVAKKINLKLVINKIKLLDKFFKNVLKIKPTMAIAGINPHCESFSKYNEDEKILKIAVNYLKKNNIKIYGPYPADTLFLKANRQKYNVIIGTYHDQVLTPIKTLHEYDAINITMGLPFLRVSPDHGPNEKMIGKNESNPLSLIRSIEFLDNR
;
A
#
# COMPACT_ATOMS: atom_id res chain seq x y z
N MET A 1 5.36 -15.03 -22.67
CA MET A 1 5.29 -13.57 -22.56
C MET A 1 6.17 -13.15 -21.38
N SER A 2 7.12 -12.23 -21.56
CA SER A 2 7.92 -11.72 -20.45
C SER A 2 7.00 -11.00 -19.45
N SER A 3 7.18 -11.25 -18.15
CA SER A 3 6.37 -10.60 -17.12
C SER A 3 6.58 -9.08 -17.16
N LYS A 4 5.49 -8.30 -17.01
CA LYS A 4 5.56 -6.84 -16.98
C LYS A 4 6.49 -6.37 -15.85
N PRO A 5 7.29 -5.32 -16.07
CA PRO A 5 8.22 -4.83 -15.06
C PRO A 5 7.49 -4.32 -13.80
N ILE A 6 8.16 -4.40 -12.64
CA ILE A 6 7.71 -3.79 -11.39
C ILE A 6 8.33 -2.39 -11.32
N ILE A 7 7.50 -1.36 -11.33
CA ILE A 7 7.93 0.02 -11.12
C ILE A 7 8.07 0.26 -9.61
N ILE A 8 9.23 0.75 -9.19
CA ILE A 8 9.50 1.11 -7.81
C ILE A 8 9.89 2.59 -7.74
N VAL A 9 9.07 3.43 -7.13
CA VAL A 9 9.43 4.81 -6.79
C VAL A 9 10.10 4.79 -5.42
N ALA A 10 11.37 5.17 -5.34
CA ALA A 10 12.15 5.08 -4.10
C ALA A 10 11.56 5.88 -2.92
N GLY A 11 10.80 6.93 -3.22
CA GLY A 11 10.17 7.74 -2.18
C GLY A 11 11.06 8.87 -1.68
N ASN A 12 10.94 9.15 -0.38
CA ASN A 12 11.65 10.28 0.24
C ASN A 12 13.17 10.04 0.25
N PRO A 13 14.00 10.98 -0.26
CA PRO A 13 15.45 10.82 -0.29
C PRO A 13 16.05 10.58 1.11
N ARG A 14 15.52 11.28 2.12
CA ARG A 14 15.87 11.05 3.53
C ARG A 14 14.96 9.98 4.13
N SER A 15 15.30 8.73 3.85
CA SER A 15 14.57 7.56 4.38
C SER A 15 15.48 6.33 4.37
N VAL A 16 15.04 5.27 5.03
CA VAL A 16 15.70 3.97 5.06
C VAL A 16 15.48 3.15 3.77
N PHE A 17 14.93 3.75 2.71
CA PHE A 17 14.51 3.01 1.52
C PHE A 17 15.65 2.22 0.86
N PHE A 18 16.80 2.84 0.61
CA PHE A 18 17.91 2.14 -0.06
C PHE A 18 18.44 0.97 0.76
N GLU A 19 18.53 1.12 2.08
CA GLU A 19 18.90 0.03 2.98
C GLU A 19 17.95 -1.16 2.83
N ILE A 20 16.65 -0.91 2.96
CA ILE A 20 15.61 -1.93 2.83
C ILE A 20 15.61 -2.53 1.41
N PHE A 21 15.76 -1.70 0.38
CA PHE A 21 15.78 -2.14 -1.01
C PHE A 21 16.91 -3.12 -1.30
N PHE A 22 18.15 -2.78 -0.94
CA PHE A 22 19.28 -3.66 -1.19
C PHE A 22 19.25 -4.93 -0.33
N LYS A 23 18.77 -4.84 0.93
CA LYS A 23 18.50 -6.03 1.76
C LYS A 23 17.45 -6.95 1.12
N SER A 24 16.43 -6.38 0.48
CA SER A 24 15.37 -7.15 -0.20
C SER A 24 15.88 -7.84 -1.46
N ILE A 25 16.59 -7.12 -2.34
CA ILE A 25 17.08 -7.66 -3.60
C ILE A 25 18.07 -8.81 -3.40
N LYS A 26 18.90 -8.75 -2.36
CA LYS A 26 19.82 -9.85 -2.00
C LYS A 26 19.10 -11.16 -1.65
N LYS A 27 17.84 -11.08 -1.15
CA LYS A 27 17.06 -12.24 -0.68
C LYS A 27 16.06 -12.76 -1.72
N LEU A 28 15.85 -12.05 -2.82
CA LEU A 28 14.81 -12.36 -3.78
C LEU A 28 15.36 -12.93 -5.09
N ARG A 29 14.65 -13.92 -5.62
CA ARG A 29 14.75 -14.35 -7.02
C ARG A 29 13.55 -13.86 -7.78
N ILE A 30 13.71 -12.80 -8.57
CA ILE A 30 12.63 -12.04 -9.21
C ILE A 30 12.55 -12.42 -10.69
N LYS A 31 11.34 -12.67 -11.17
CA LYS A 31 11.03 -13.00 -12.57
C LYS A 31 10.71 -11.77 -13.41
N SER A 32 10.15 -10.74 -12.80
CA SER A 32 9.82 -9.47 -13.45
C SER A 32 11.00 -8.51 -13.45
N PRO A 33 11.29 -7.78 -14.53
CA PRO A 33 12.28 -6.70 -14.49
C PRO A 33 11.88 -5.64 -13.43
N ILE A 34 12.86 -5.06 -12.76
CA ILE A 34 12.62 -3.92 -11.85
C ILE A 34 13.01 -2.63 -12.55
N ILE A 35 12.12 -1.64 -12.53
CA ILE A 35 12.41 -0.25 -12.88
C ILE A 35 12.42 0.57 -11.60
N LEU A 36 13.59 0.97 -11.16
CA LEU A 36 13.76 1.83 -9.99
C LEU A 36 13.81 3.30 -10.42
N ILE A 37 12.89 4.12 -9.91
CA ILE A 37 12.83 5.56 -10.19
C ILE A 37 13.37 6.29 -8.98
N CYS A 38 14.58 6.85 -9.11
CA CYS A 38 15.23 7.61 -8.05
C CYS A 38 16.34 8.54 -8.59
N CYS A 39 17.01 9.26 -7.71
CA CYS A 39 18.17 10.07 -8.07
C CYS A 39 19.41 9.17 -8.17
N LYS A 40 20.05 9.17 -9.36
CA LYS A 40 21.30 8.43 -9.63
C LYS A 40 22.37 8.72 -8.60
N ARG A 41 22.65 9.99 -8.33
CA ARG A 41 23.67 10.40 -7.36
C ARG A 41 23.42 9.81 -5.96
N GLU A 42 22.18 9.84 -5.49
CA GLU A 42 21.86 9.36 -4.14
C GLU A 42 22.05 7.83 -4.01
N ILE A 43 21.62 7.06 -5.01
CA ILE A 43 21.79 5.59 -4.99
C ILE A 43 23.27 5.20 -5.16
N GLU A 44 24.03 5.86 -6.05
CA GLU A 44 25.46 5.60 -6.24
C GLU A 44 26.28 5.93 -4.98
N GLN A 45 25.96 7.04 -4.30
CA GLN A 45 26.57 7.37 -3.02
C GLN A 45 26.27 6.31 -1.95
N PHE A 46 25.02 5.82 -1.90
CA PHE A 46 24.65 4.76 -0.97
C PHE A 46 25.39 3.46 -1.27
N ILE A 47 25.48 3.05 -2.53
CA ILE A 47 26.21 1.86 -2.99
C ILE A 47 27.68 1.95 -2.59
N LYS A 48 28.35 3.07 -2.89
CA LYS A 48 29.75 3.31 -2.57
C LYS A 48 29.98 3.27 -1.06
N LYS A 49 29.16 3.98 -0.28
CA LYS A 49 29.30 4.06 1.18
C LYS A 49 29.17 2.69 1.86
N ASN A 50 28.33 1.80 1.31
CA ASN A 50 28.05 0.49 1.92
C ASN A 50 28.75 -0.67 1.18
N SER A 51 29.67 -0.39 0.27
CA SER A 51 30.44 -1.39 -0.51
C SER A 51 29.54 -2.45 -1.17
N ILE A 52 28.40 -2.01 -1.75
CA ILE A 52 27.43 -2.92 -2.35
C ILE A 52 27.87 -3.27 -3.78
N ILE A 53 28.03 -4.57 -4.06
CA ILE A 53 28.33 -5.06 -5.41
C ILE A 53 27.00 -5.29 -6.14
N ILE A 54 26.67 -4.42 -7.10
CA ILE A 54 25.46 -4.53 -7.92
C ILE A 54 25.63 -3.84 -9.27
N ASN A 55 25.06 -4.42 -10.30
CA ASN A 55 25.05 -3.84 -11.64
C ASN A 55 23.74 -3.04 -11.86
N LEU A 56 23.86 -1.73 -12.03
CA LEU A 56 22.77 -0.86 -12.45
C LEU A 56 22.76 -0.75 -13.98
N ASN A 57 21.56 -0.82 -14.55
CA ASN A 57 21.30 -0.52 -15.95
C ASN A 57 20.63 0.84 -16.05
N TYR A 58 21.32 1.85 -16.56
CA TYR A 58 20.77 3.20 -16.70
C TYR A 58 19.90 3.26 -17.96
N ILE A 59 18.61 3.59 -17.78
CA ILE A 59 17.65 3.65 -18.87
C ILE A 59 17.08 5.07 -19.03
N LYS A 60 16.82 5.45 -20.27
CA LYS A 60 16.06 6.67 -20.63
C LYS A 60 14.61 6.30 -20.83
N LYS A 61 13.70 7.24 -20.55
CA LYS A 61 12.26 7.01 -20.66
C LYS A 61 11.83 6.56 -22.08
N GLU A 62 12.43 7.16 -23.09
CA GLU A 62 12.12 6.93 -24.51
C GLU A 62 12.53 5.54 -25.02
N GLU A 63 13.48 4.90 -24.33
CA GLU A 63 14.10 3.65 -24.75
C GLU A 63 13.82 2.47 -23.81
N ILE A 64 12.88 2.64 -22.86
CA ILE A 64 12.66 1.66 -21.79
C ILE A 64 12.42 0.26 -22.34
N LEU A 65 11.52 0.09 -23.32
CA LEU A 65 11.16 -1.22 -23.85
C LEU A 65 12.34 -1.95 -24.54
N LYS A 66 13.27 -1.18 -25.12
CA LYS A 66 14.44 -1.75 -25.81
C LYS A 66 15.58 -2.11 -24.84
N ASN A 67 15.71 -1.37 -23.73
CA ASN A 67 16.90 -1.41 -22.89
C ASN A 67 16.68 -2.03 -21.51
N ILE A 68 15.47 -2.49 -21.20
CA ILE A 68 15.17 -3.22 -19.95
C ILE A 68 15.94 -4.54 -19.90
N GLN A 69 16.64 -4.78 -18.76
CA GLN A 69 17.36 -6.01 -18.49
C GLN A 69 16.75 -6.72 -17.27
N LEU A 70 16.45 -8.00 -17.40
CA LEU A 70 15.78 -8.80 -16.38
C LEU A 70 16.62 -8.97 -15.09
N LYS A 71 17.90 -9.22 -15.25
CA LYS A 71 18.82 -9.53 -14.12
C LYS A 71 19.50 -8.31 -13.50
N LYS A 72 19.14 -7.09 -13.93
CA LYS A 72 19.71 -5.85 -13.43
C LYS A 72 18.63 -4.94 -12.85
N ILE A 73 19.05 -4.02 -12.00
CA ILE A 73 18.18 -2.92 -11.57
C ILE A 73 18.21 -1.85 -12.65
N ASN A 74 17.08 -1.71 -13.35
CA ASN A 74 16.94 -0.68 -14.38
C ASN A 74 16.62 0.65 -13.71
N LEU A 75 17.57 1.56 -13.73
CA LEU A 75 17.48 2.87 -13.07
C LEU A 75 16.98 3.94 -14.03
N LEU A 76 15.80 4.48 -13.75
CA LEU A 76 15.30 5.70 -14.38
C LEU A 76 15.63 6.90 -13.48
N ASN A 77 16.61 7.71 -13.94
CA ASN A 77 17.12 8.82 -13.13
C ASN A 77 16.16 10.00 -13.08
N VAL A 78 15.95 10.51 -11.88
CA VAL A 78 15.29 11.80 -11.62
C VAL A 78 16.21 12.67 -10.77
N ASN A 79 16.64 13.81 -11.31
CA ASN A 79 17.57 14.67 -10.61
C ASN A 79 16.95 15.32 -9.37
N LEU A 80 17.64 15.19 -8.24
CA LEU A 80 17.36 15.87 -6.98
C LEU A 80 18.33 17.06 -6.82
N LYS A 81 17.79 18.27 -6.73
CA LYS A 81 18.60 19.46 -6.41
C LYS A 81 18.81 19.54 -4.90
N ASN A 82 20.05 19.49 -4.46
CA ASN A 82 20.40 19.67 -3.05
C ASN A 82 20.37 21.14 -2.66
N SER A 83 20.12 21.41 -1.40
CA SER A 83 20.22 22.75 -0.82
C SER A 83 20.52 22.65 0.67
N LYS A 84 21.33 23.58 1.19
CA LYS A 84 21.54 23.74 2.63
C LYS A 84 20.35 24.48 3.30
N ASN A 85 19.62 25.27 2.54
CA ASN A 85 18.41 25.95 3.02
C ASN A 85 17.26 24.95 3.14
N LEU A 86 16.69 24.81 4.34
CA LEU A 86 15.64 23.83 4.68
C LEU A 86 14.36 24.01 3.86
N ASN A 87 13.94 25.25 3.59
CA ASN A 87 12.73 25.51 2.82
C ASN A 87 12.92 25.13 1.34
N LEU A 88 14.08 25.47 0.78
CA LEU A 88 14.43 25.09 -0.58
C LEU A 88 14.61 23.59 -0.72
N MET A 89 15.21 22.93 0.26
CA MET A 89 15.31 21.47 0.31
C MET A 89 13.93 20.79 0.32
N LYS A 90 12.96 21.27 1.12
CA LYS A 90 11.58 20.78 1.11
C LYS A 90 10.92 20.96 -0.25
N LYS A 91 11.07 22.14 -0.87
CA LYS A 91 10.56 22.46 -2.23
C LYS A 91 11.16 21.52 -3.28
N ASN A 92 12.48 21.33 -3.24
CA ASN A 92 13.19 20.44 -4.18
C ASN A 92 12.76 18.97 -4.01
N THR A 93 12.62 18.49 -2.77
CA THR A 93 12.13 17.14 -2.49
C THR A 93 10.72 16.93 -3.03
N LYS A 94 9.83 17.89 -2.84
CA LYS A 94 8.47 17.82 -3.38
C LYS A 94 8.47 17.75 -4.91
N LEU A 95 9.26 18.59 -5.58
CA LEU A 95 9.38 18.58 -7.03
C LEU A 95 9.96 17.27 -7.55
N TYR A 96 11.00 16.76 -6.89
CA TYR A 96 11.60 15.46 -7.18
C TYR A 96 10.58 14.32 -7.07
N LEU A 97 9.85 14.22 -5.97
CA LEU A 97 8.81 13.20 -5.78
C LEU A 97 7.70 13.32 -6.83
N SER A 98 7.28 14.54 -7.15
CA SER A 98 6.27 14.76 -8.20
C SER A 98 6.75 14.25 -9.56
N LYS A 99 8.03 14.45 -9.91
CA LYS A 99 8.63 13.93 -11.14
C LYS A 99 8.75 12.40 -11.11
N CYS A 100 9.18 11.81 -9.98
CA CYS A 100 9.27 10.36 -9.83
C CYS A 100 7.90 9.70 -10.05
N PHE A 101 6.85 10.20 -9.41
CA PHE A 101 5.49 9.72 -9.64
C PHE A 101 5.00 10.01 -11.05
N GLY A 102 5.33 11.16 -11.63
CA GLY A 102 5.01 11.48 -13.03
C GLY A 102 5.54 10.42 -13.98
N HIS A 103 6.83 10.08 -13.90
CA HIS A 103 7.42 9.01 -14.71
C HIS A 103 6.75 7.65 -14.47
N ALA A 104 6.46 7.31 -13.20
CA ALA A 104 5.77 6.06 -12.89
C ALA A 104 4.37 6.01 -13.53
N PHE A 105 3.62 7.11 -13.47
CA PHE A 105 2.28 7.19 -14.07
C PHE A 105 2.32 7.17 -15.59
N ASP A 106 3.31 7.80 -16.21
CA ASP A 106 3.52 7.71 -17.65
C ASP A 106 3.77 6.26 -18.11
N LEU A 107 4.61 5.52 -17.38
CA LEU A 107 4.87 4.10 -17.67
C LEU A 107 3.60 3.24 -17.54
N ILE A 108 2.75 3.56 -16.58
CA ILE A 108 1.46 2.87 -16.38
C ILE A 108 0.48 3.23 -17.50
N ASN A 109 0.32 4.52 -17.82
CA ASN A 109 -0.59 5.00 -18.86
C ASN A 109 -0.20 4.46 -20.24
N ASN A 110 1.09 4.33 -20.52
CA ASN A 110 1.63 3.73 -21.75
C ASN A 110 1.63 2.18 -21.72
N LYS A 111 0.98 1.55 -20.71
CA LYS A 111 0.83 0.10 -20.57
C LYS A 111 2.15 -0.69 -20.49
N ILE A 112 3.28 -0.01 -20.25
CA ILE A 112 4.59 -0.64 -20.03
C ILE A 112 4.54 -1.50 -18.77
N SER A 113 3.87 -1.03 -17.73
CA SER A 113 3.61 -1.80 -16.53
C SER A 113 2.20 -1.54 -15.97
N ASN A 114 1.74 -2.46 -15.15
CA ASN A 114 0.56 -2.33 -14.29
C ASN A 114 0.89 -2.63 -12.82
N LYS A 115 2.18 -2.55 -12.44
CA LYS A 115 2.71 -2.92 -11.13
C LYS A 115 3.51 -1.76 -10.54
N LEU A 116 3.07 -1.19 -9.43
CA LEU A 116 3.70 -0.06 -8.77
C LEU A 116 3.96 -0.32 -7.29
N ILE A 117 5.21 -0.15 -6.88
CA ILE A 117 5.59 0.00 -5.47
C ILE A 117 6.02 1.45 -5.25
N ASN A 118 5.54 2.09 -4.20
CA ASN A 118 6.16 3.31 -3.72
C ASN A 118 6.81 3.08 -2.37
N GLY A 119 8.02 3.55 -2.23
CA GLY A 119 8.74 3.65 -0.97
C GLY A 119 8.13 4.70 -0.04
N PRO A 120 8.74 4.92 1.12
CA PRO A 120 8.19 5.77 2.16
C PRO A 120 8.10 7.24 1.72
N ILE A 121 7.00 7.88 2.08
CA ILE A 121 6.71 9.28 1.75
C ILE A 121 6.46 10.09 3.02
N ASN A 122 7.16 11.21 3.15
CA ASN A 122 6.82 12.19 4.17
C ASN A 122 5.57 12.96 3.71
N LYS A 123 4.41 12.58 4.24
CA LYS A 123 3.10 13.11 3.84
C LYS A 123 3.01 14.64 4.02
N LYS A 124 3.57 15.18 5.12
CA LYS A 124 3.51 16.62 5.42
C LYS A 124 4.25 17.45 4.37
N SER A 125 5.45 17.02 3.95
CA SER A 125 6.28 17.76 3.01
C SER A 125 5.83 17.58 1.56
N PHE A 126 5.39 16.39 1.16
CA PHE A 126 5.01 16.10 -0.22
C PHE A 126 3.58 16.54 -0.56
N LEU A 127 2.60 16.15 0.27
CA LEU A 127 1.18 16.35 -0.03
C LEU A 127 0.65 17.74 0.38
N ASN A 128 1.41 18.52 1.18
CA ASN A 128 1.05 19.88 1.62
C ASN A 128 -0.39 19.99 2.16
N ARG A 129 -0.87 18.99 2.90
CA ARG A 129 -2.25 18.89 3.40
C ARG A 129 -3.35 18.93 2.32
N LYS A 130 -2.99 18.91 1.01
CA LYS A 130 -3.98 18.85 -0.09
C LYS A 130 -4.64 17.47 -0.21
N TYR A 131 -3.96 16.45 0.27
CA TYR A 131 -4.45 15.07 0.28
C TYR A 131 -4.19 14.43 1.65
N PRO A 132 -5.14 13.66 2.19
CA PRO A 132 -4.96 12.95 3.47
C PRO A 132 -3.82 11.92 3.42
N GLY A 133 -3.60 11.32 2.25
CA GLY A 133 -2.56 10.33 2.03
C GLY A 133 -2.16 10.18 0.57
N ILE A 134 -1.17 9.29 0.33
CA ILE A 134 -0.66 9.01 -1.01
C ILE A 134 -1.70 8.27 -1.87
N THR A 135 -2.57 7.49 -1.25
CA THR A 135 -3.68 6.80 -1.93
C THR A 135 -4.61 7.81 -2.59
N GLU A 136 -5.03 8.83 -1.85
CA GLU A 136 -5.92 9.88 -2.35
C GLU A 136 -5.24 10.75 -3.43
N TYR A 137 -3.93 11.00 -3.29
CA TYR A 137 -3.14 11.65 -4.34
C TYR A 137 -3.15 10.85 -5.65
N ILE A 138 -2.86 9.55 -5.58
CA ILE A 138 -2.84 8.66 -6.75
C ILE A 138 -4.24 8.54 -7.35
N SER A 139 -5.27 8.32 -6.53
CA SER A 139 -6.67 8.21 -6.97
C SER A 139 -7.12 9.45 -7.76
N LYS A 140 -6.76 10.65 -7.26
CA LYS A 140 -7.06 11.91 -7.97
C LYS A 140 -6.35 12.00 -9.31
N LYS A 141 -5.10 11.52 -9.41
CA LYS A 141 -4.33 11.53 -10.67
C LYS A 141 -4.91 10.63 -11.74
N PHE A 142 -5.59 9.54 -11.33
CA PHE A 142 -6.25 8.60 -12.24
C PHE A 142 -7.77 8.77 -12.30
N ASN A 143 -8.32 9.85 -11.74
CA ASN A 143 -9.76 10.14 -11.68
C ASN A 143 -10.60 9.00 -11.06
N ILE A 144 -10.05 8.28 -10.09
CA ILE A 144 -10.72 7.18 -9.40
C ILE A 144 -11.51 7.73 -8.21
N LYS A 145 -12.81 7.48 -8.19
CA LYS A 145 -13.73 7.94 -7.13
C LYS A 145 -13.69 7.05 -5.89
N GLU A 146 -13.53 5.75 -6.07
CA GLU A 146 -13.58 4.77 -4.98
C GLU A 146 -12.32 3.93 -4.92
N THR A 147 -11.64 4.00 -3.78
CA THR A 147 -10.49 3.17 -3.46
C THR A 147 -10.66 2.57 -2.08
N GLY A 148 -9.97 1.47 -1.81
CA GLY A 148 -9.94 0.81 -0.51
C GLY A 148 -8.52 0.47 -0.10
N MET A 149 -8.29 0.38 1.19
CA MET A 149 -7.05 -0.10 1.78
C MET A 149 -7.23 -1.58 2.13
N LEU A 150 -6.29 -2.40 1.70
CA LEU A 150 -6.17 -3.80 2.12
C LEU A 150 -4.77 -4.00 2.71
N ILE A 151 -4.70 -4.32 3.98
CA ILE A 151 -3.46 -4.82 4.59
C ILE A 151 -3.48 -6.33 4.38
N PHE A 152 -2.65 -6.76 3.45
CA PHE A 152 -2.62 -8.14 2.96
C PHE A 152 -1.51 -8.92 3.66
N ASN A 153 -1.88 -10.06 4.22
CA ASN A 153 -1.01 -11.15 4.60
C ASN A 153 -1.61 -12.47 4.08
N LYS A 154 -0.78 -13.48 3.83
CA LYS A 154 -1.24 -14.76 3.25
C LYS A 154 -2.23 -15.51 4.13
N THR A 155 -2.14 -15.35 5.44
CA THR A 155 -2.98 -16.07 6.42
C THR A 155 -4.24 -15.30 6.80
N LEU A 156 -4.14 -13.99 6.95
CA LEU A 156 -5.24 -13.11 7.29
C LEU A 156 -4.99 -11.72 6.71
N SER A 157 -5.97 -11.19 6.00
CA SER A 157 -5.94 -9.79 5.57
C SER A 157 -6.92 -8.95 6.38
N VAL A 158 -6.72 -7.63 6.41
CA VAL A 158 -7.68 -6.72 7.03
C VAL A 158 -7.92 -5.49 6.16
N SER A 159 -9.12 -4.92 6.28
CA SER A 159 -9.50 -3.72 5.53
C SER A 159 -10.35 -2.79 6.38
N PRO A 160 -9.93 -1.55 6.67
CA PRO A 160 -10.78 -0.59 7.35
C PRO A 160 -11.77 0.07 6.38
N LEU A 161 -13.02 0.25 6.81
CA LEU A 161 -14.05 1.01 6.06
C LEU A 161 -13.67 2.49 5.99
N THR A 162 -13.20 3.05 7.11
CA THR A 162 -12.68 4.41 7.20
C THR A 162 -11.19 4.38 7.48
N THR A 163 -10.42 5.18 6.71
CA THR A 163 -9.00 5.41 6.92
C THR A 163 -8.79 6.78 7.58
N HIS A 164 -7.85 7.46 7.56
CA HIS A 164 -7.46 8.80 8.04
C HIS A 164 -8.62 9.72 8.57
N VAL A 165 -9.61 9.14 9.24
CA VAL A 165 -10.76 9.84 9.84
C VAL A 165 -10.54 9.91 11.36
N PRO A 166 -10.63 11.09 12.00
CA PRO A 166 -10.61 11.19 13.46
C PRO A 166 -11.69 10.31 14.09
N LEU A 167 -11.35 9.60 15.18
CA LEU A 167 -12.24 8.61 15.81
C LEU A 167 -13.64 9.18 16.11
N LYS A 168 -13.72 10.41 16.63
CA LYS A 168 -15.00 11.11 16.90
C LYS A 168 -15.93 11.25 15.69
N ASN A 169 -15.41 11.10 14.47
CA ASN A 169 -16.17 11.24 13.23
C ASN A 169 -16.46 9.90 12.55
N VAL A 170 -15.98 8.77 13.09
CA VAL A 170 -16.12 7.46 12.45
C VAL A 170 -17.58 7.07 12.33
N ALA A 171 -18.33 7.05 13.43
CA ALA A 171 -19.75 6.67 13.44
C ALA A 171 -20.57 7.49 12.42
N LYS A 172 -20.34 8.81 12.35
CA LYS A 172 -21.00 9.70 11.38
C LYS A 172 -20.65 9.41 9.92
N LYS A 173 -19.50 8.78 9.64
CA LYS A 173 -19.07 8.41 8.29
C LYS A 173 -19.58 7.06 7.84
N ILE A 174 -19.88 6.17 8.78
CA ILE A 174 -20.42 4.84 8.47
C ILE A 174 -21.87 4.98 7.97
N ASN A 175 -22.13 4.51 6.76
CA ASN A 175 -23.46 4.45 6.15
C ASN A 175 -23.53 3.25 5.20
N LEU A 176 -24.74 2.85 4.83
CA LEU A 176 -24.99 1.68 3.99
C LEU A 176 -24.20 1.70 2.68
N LYS A 177 -24.18 2.84 1.98
CA LYS A 177 -23.47 2.99 0.70
C LYS A 177 -21.98 2.74 0.85
N LEU A 178 -21.34 3.34 1.88
CA LEU A 178 -19.91 3.14 2.16
C LEU A 178 -19.61 1.67 2.42
N VAL A 179 -20.38 1.02 3.31
CA VAL A 179 -20.17 -0.38 3.70
C VAL A 179 -20.30 -1.29 2.47
N ILE A 180 -21.40 -1.17 1.74
CA ILE A 180 -21.68 -1.99 0.56
C ILE A 180 -20.60 -1.82 -0.50
N ASN A 181 -20.24 -0.59 -0.84
CA ASN A 181 -19.25 -0.32 -1.89
C ASN A 181 -17.87 -0.86 -1.52
N LYS A 182 -17.42 -0.65 -0.26
CA LYS A 182 -16.11 -1.15 0.19
C LYS A 182 -16.04 -2.67 0.17
N ILE A 183 -17.11 -3.35 0.58
CA ILE A 183 -17.13 -4.82 0.58
C ILE A 183 -17.21 -5.38 -0.84
N LYS A 184 -17.98 -4.77 -1.73
CA LYS A 184 -17.98 -5.13 -3.16
C LYS A 184 -16.61 -4.92 -3.80
N LEU A 185 -15.90 -3.85 -3.45
CA LEU A 185 -14.54 -3.58 -3.92
C LEU A 185 -13.55 -4.66 -3.44
N LEU A 186 -13.66 -5.08 -2.17
CA LEU A 186 -12.89 -6.20 -1.61
C LEU A 186 -13.17 -7.51 -2.35
N ASP A 187 -14.43 -7.89 -2.48
CA ASP A 187 -14.84 -9.11 -3.19
C ASP A 187 -14.30 -9.15 -4.62
N LYS A 188 -14.45 -8.04 -5.35
CA LYS A 188 -13.92 -7.88 -6.71
C LYS A 188 -12.40 -8.02 -6.75
N PHE A 189 -11.68 -7.42 -5.80
CA PHE A 189 -10.22 -7.51 -5.73
C PHE A 189 -9.76 -8.95 -5.49
N PHE A 190 -10.35 -9.62 -4.51
CA PHE A 190 -10.02 -11.02 -4.21
C PHE A 190 -10.30 -11.95 -5.40
N LYS A 191 -11.44 -11.81 -6.06
CA LYS A 191 -11.79 -12.62 -7.25
C LYS A 191 -10.89 -12.33 -8.44
N ASN A 192 -10.64 -11.05 -8.74
CA ASN A 192 -9.94 -10.67 -9.98
C ASN A 192 -8.41 -10.74 -9.85
N VAL A 193 -7.87 -10.39 -8.68
CA VAL A 193 -6.42 -10.31 -8.46
C VAL A 193 -5.89 -11.55 -7.74
N LEU A 194 -6.55 -11.97 -6.66
CA LEU A 194 -6.09 -13.13 -5.87
C LEU A 194 -6.64 -14.46 -6.40
N LYS A 195 -7.66 -14.42 -7.29
CA LYS A 195 -8.31 -15.60 -7.90
C LYS A 195 -9.00 -16.51 -6.89
N ILE A 196 -9.48 -15.96 -5.78
CA ILE A 196 -10.24 -16.68 -4.76
C ILE A 196 -11.55 -15.97 -4.45
N LYS A 197 -12.58 -16.72 -4.04
CA LYS A 197 -13.82 -16.19 -3.47
C LYS A 197 -13.61 -15.99 -1.97
N PRO A 198 -13.50 -14.75 -1.45
CA PRO A 198 -13.16 -14.53 -0.05
C PRO A 198 -14.32 -14.87 0.87
N THR A 199 -14.01 -15.43 2.04
CA THR A 199 -14.90 -15.43 3.19
C THR A 199 -14.52 -14.25 4.06
N MET A 200 -15.46 -13.34 4.32
CA MET A 200 -15.24 -12.06 4.98
C MET A 200 -15.98 -11.97 6.31
N ALA A 201 -15.41 -11.27 7.28
CA ALA A 201 -16.12 -10.87 8.50
C ALA A 201 -16.05 -9.37 8.69
N ILE A 202 -17.10 -8.76 9.24
CA ILE A 202 -17.10 -7.36 9.63
C ILE A 202 -17.18 -7.23 11.15
N ALA A 203 -16.28 -6.42 11.72
CA ALA A 203 -16.31 -6.06 13.13
C ALA A 203 -17.37 -4.98 13.38
N GLY A 204 -18.05 -5.09 14.50
CA GLY A 204 -18.97 -4.05 14.96
C GLY A 204 -18.25 -2.74 15.31
N ILE A 205 -18.99 -1.65 15.32
CA ILE A 205 -18.48 -0.35 15.73
C ILE A 205 -18.57 -0.18 17.25
N ASN A 206 -19.66 -0.69 17.84
CA ASN A 206 -19.91 -0.61 19.28
C ASN A 206 -19.41 -1.88 20.00
N PRO A 207 -19.08 -1.78 21.32
CA PRO A 207 -18.77 -2.96 22.12
C PRO A 207 -19.90 -4.00 22.04
N HIS A 208 -19.54 -5.27 21.86
CA HIS A 208 -20.49 -6.39 21.71
C HIS A 208 -21.51 -6.24 20.56
N CYS A 209 -21.31 -5.30 19.64
CA CYS A 209 -22.26 -4.88 18.60
C CYS A 209 -23.57 -4.29 19.15
N GLU A 210 -23.53 -3.78 20.38
CA GLU A 210 -24.67 -3.23 21.11
C GLU A 210 -24.47 -1.74 21.43
N SER A 211 -25.56 -1.02 21.62
CA SER A 211 -25.55 0.37 22.04
C SER A 211 -26.75 0.62 22.99
N PHE A 212 -26.48 1.30 24.09
CA PHE A 212 -27.56 1.79 25.00
C PHE A 212 -28.30 3.00 24.44
N SER A 213 -27.86 3.57 23.31
CA SER A 213 -28.55 4.68 22.65
C SER A 213 -29.72 4.16 21.81
N LYS A 214 -30.70 5.06 21.53
CA LYS A 214 -31.81 4.77 20.60
C LYS A 214 -31.34 4.41 19.19
N TYR A 215 -30.11 4.77 18.83
CA TYR A 215 -29.49 4.48 17.54
C TYR A 215 -28.28 3.58 17.73
N ASN A 216 -28.31 2.43 17.08
CA ASN A 216 -27.22 1.45 17.05
C ASN A 216 -26.80 1.24 15.59
N GLU A 217 -25.61 1.70 15.22
CA GLU A 217 -25.05 1.60 13.87
C GLU A 217 -24.85 0.14 13.43
N ASP A 218 -24.58 -0.76 14.37
CA ASP A 218 -24.38 -2.19 14.08
C ASP A 218 -25.69 -2.80 13.55
N GLU A 219 -26.82 -2.50 14.19
CA GLU A 219 -28.15 -2.98 13.75
C GLU A 219 -28.69 -2.23 12.52
N LYS A 220 -28.61 -0.89 12.54
CA LYS A 220 -29.25 -0.02 11.54
C LYS A 220 -28.46 0.08 10.24
N ILE A 221 -27.16 -0.20 10.27
CA ILE A 221 -26.28 -0.04 9.10
C ILE A 221 -25.56 -1.35 8.77
N LEU A 222 -24.75 -1.88 9.71
CA LEU A 222 -23.85 -3.00 9.40
C LEU A 222 -24.63 -4.29 9.12
N LYS A 223 -25.58 -4.64 9.95
CA LYS A 223 -26.42 -5.84 9.79
C LYS A 223 -27.26 -5.80 8.50
N ILE A 224 -27.83 -4.63 8.19
CA ILE A 224 -28.58 -4.43 6.95
C ILE A 224 -27.67 -4.59 5.74
N ALA A 225 -26.47 -3.97 5.76
CA ALA A 225 -25.48 -4.11 4.68
C ALA A 225 -25.04 -5.56 4.49
N VAL A 226 -24.74 -6.28 5.57
CA VAL A 226 -24.37 -7.70 5.54
C VAL A 226 -25.48 -8.55 4.91
N ASN A 227 -26.73 -8.36 5.32
CA ASN A 227 -27.87 -9.10 4.78
C ASN A 227 -28.06 -8.81 3.28
N TYR A 228 -27.95 -7.55 2.87
CA TYR A 228 -28.01 -7.17 1.46
C TYR A 228 -26.90 -7.85 0.65
N LEU A 229 -25.65 -7.85 1.15
CA LEU A 229 -24.51 -8.43 0.46
C LEU A 229 -24.59 -9.96 0.37
N LYS A 230 -25.10 -10.63 1.41
CA LYS A 230 -25.36 -12.09 1.38
C LYS A 230 -26.38 -12.45 0.29
N LYS A 231 -27.49 -11.69 0.17
CA LYS A 231 -28.48 -11.87 -0.90
C LYS A 231 -27.87 -11.67 -2.30
N ASN A 232 -26.75 -10.91 -2.41
CA ASN A 232 -26.00 -10.73 -3.65
C ASN A 232 -24.78 -11.67 -3.78
N ASN A 233 -24.84 -12.85 -3.16
CA ASN A 233 -23.83 -13.92 -3.28
C ASN A 233 -22.40 -13.52 -2.82
N ILE A 234 -22.28 -12.58 -1.86
CA ILE A 234 -21.03 -12.23 -1.22
C ILE A 234 -20.94 -12.94 0.14
N LYS A 235 -19.90 -13.74 0.35
CA LYS A 235 -19.69 -14.47 1.61
C LYS A 235 -19.16 -13.55 2.70
N ILE A 236 -20.07 -12.87 3.40
CA ILE A 236 -19.77 -11.96 4.50
C ILE A 236 -20.59 -12.30 5.74
N TYR A 237 -19.99 -12.14 6.91
CA TYR A 237 -20.57 -12.48 8.21
C TYR A 237 -20.34 -11.35 9.22
N GLY A 238 -21.20 -11.28 10.23
CA GLY A 238 -21.17 -10.25 11.27
C GLY A 238 -22.39 -9.30 11.17
N PRO A 239 -22.38 -8.12 11.85
CA PRO A 239 -21.25 -7.65 12.65
C PRO A 239 -20.92 -8.57 13.83
N TYR A 240 -19.63 -8.66 14.18
CA TYR A 240 -19.14 -9.42 15.33
C TYR A 240 -18.38 -8.52 16.30
N PRO A 241 -18.36 -8.80 17.59
CA PRO A 241 -17.53 -8.08 18.56
C PRO A 241 -16.05 -8.10 18.14
N ALA A 242 -15.43 -6.93 18.11
CA ALA A 242 -14.07 -6.77 17.58
C ALA A 242 -13.01 -7.48 18.45
N ASP A 243 -13.23 -7.50 19.78
CA ASP A 243 -12.35 -8.12 20.77
C ASP A 243 -12.20 -9.64 20.57
N THR A 244 -13.29 -10.32 20.25
CA THR A 244 -13.30 -11.78 20.07
C THR A 244 -13.07 -12.22 18.63
N LEU A 245 -13.30 -11.34 17.65
CA LEU A 245 -13.17 -11.68 16.23
C LEU A 245 -11.73 -12.04 15.83
N PHE A 246 -10.72 -11.45 16.50
CA PHE A 246 -9.31 -11.73 16.26
C PHE A 246 -8.74 -12.91 17.04
N LEU A 247 -9.52 -13.57 17.91
CA LEU A 247 -9.11 -14.82 18.53
C LEU A 247 -8.79 -15.89 17.46
N LYS A 248 -7.78 -16.72 17.68
CA LYS A 248 -7.29 -17.68 16.69
C LYS A 248 -8.39 -18.53 16.07
N ALA A 249 -9.25 -19.11 16.91
CA ALA A 249 -10.36 -19.97 16.47
C ALA A 249 -11.39 -19.22 15.58
N ASN A 250 -11.53 -17.91 15.73
CA ASN A 250 -12.46 -17.11 14.95
C ASN A 250 -11.80 -16.57 13.68
N ARG A 251 -10.63 -15.91 13.80
CA ARG A 251 -9.99 -15.27 12.65
C ARG A 251 -9.60 -16.25 11.54
N GLN A 252 -9.28 -17.51 11.87
CA GLN A 252 -8.91 -18.53 10.88
C GLN A 252 -10.06 -18.93 9.93
N LYS A 253 -11.30 -18.58 10.25
CA LYS A 253 -12.48 -18.82 9.39
C LYS A 253 -12.58 -17.85 8.22
N TYR A 254 -11.79 -16.76 8.22
CA TYR A 254 -11.95 -15.65 7.29
C TYR A 254 -10.66 -15.35 6.54
N ASN A 255 -10.80 -14.99 5.25
CA ASN A 255 -9.71 -14.48 4.44
C ASN A 255 -9.41 -13.00 4.76
N VAL A 256 -10.47 -12.24 5.13
CA VAL A 256 -10.34 -10.82 5.46
C VAL A 256 -11.33 -10.42 6.55
N ILE A 257 -10.81 -9.67 7.52
CA ILE A 257 -11.61 -9.01 8.55
C ILE A 257 -11.72 -7.52 8.21
N ILE A 258 -12.95 -7.02 8.21
CA ILE A 258 -13.27 -5.65 7.89
C ILE A 258 -13.55 -4.91 9.18
N GLY A 259 -12.83 -3.81 9.42
CA GLY A 259 -13.09 -2.93 10.56
C GLY A 259 -13.83 -1.66 10.14
N THR A 260 -14.48 -1.05 11.08
CA THR A 260 -15.17 0.23 10.87
C THR A 260 -14.18 1.40 10.82
N TYR A 261 -13.04 1.30 11.52
CA TYR A 261 -11.98 2.31 11.53
C TYR A 261 -10.58 1.68 11.49
N HIS A 262 -9.61 2.53 11.21
CA HIS A 262 -8.22 2.15 10.94
C HIS A 262 -7.61 1.26 12.02
N ASP A 263 -7.54 1.74 13.28
CA ASP A 263 -6.80 1.04 14.33
C ASP A 263 -7.53 -0.20 14.87
N GLN A 264 -8.85 -0.30 14.64
CA GLN A 264 -9.63 -1.49 14.99
C GLN A 264 -9.07 -2.78 14.37
N VAL A 265 -8.50 -2.66 13.17
CA VAL A 265 -7.97 -3.81 12.44
C VAL A 265 -6.46 -3.75 12.22
N LEU A 266 -5.86 -2.55 12.17
CA LEU A 266 -4.42 -2.46 11.99
C LEU A 266 -3.64 -2.81 13.27
N THR A 267 -4.14 -2.48 14.43
CA THR A 267 -3.51 -2.89 15.69
C THR A 267 -3.40 -4.40 15.80
N PRO A 268 -4.50 -5.18 15.68
CA PRO A 268 -4.39 -6.64 15.78
C PRO A 268 -3.54 -7.26 14.66
N ILE A 269 -3.65 -6.81 13.40
CA ILE A 269 -2.85 -7.40 12.32
C ILE A 269 -1.36 -7.12 12.51
N LYS A 270 -0.99 -5.96 13.03
CA LYS A 270 0.40 -5.61 13.34
C LYS A 270 0.94 -6.42 14.52
N THR A 271 0.15 -6.63 15.55
CA THR A 271 0.52 -7.51 16.68
C THR A 271 0.75 -8.94 16.21
N LEU A 272 -0.06 -9.44 15.27
CA LEU A 272 0.02 -10.81 14.79
C LEU A 272 1.14 -11.05 13.77
N HIS A 273 1.42 -10.09 12.92
CA HIS A 273 2.29 -10.28 11.74
C HIS A 273 3.43 -9.27 11.63
N GLU A 274 3.53 -8.28 12.52
CA GLU A 274 4.59 -7.27 12.56
C GLU A 274 4.87 -6.64 11.18
N TYR A 275 6.00 -7.01 10.56
CA TYR A 275 6.42 -6.55 9.25
C TYR A 275 5.97 -7.46 8.10
N ASP A 276 5.35 -8.61 8.37
CA ASP A 276 4.90 -9.57 7.35
C ASP A 276 3.51 -9.22 6.79
N ALA A 277 3.33 -7.96 6.43
CA ALA A 277 2.13 -7.47 5.78
C ALA A 277 2.48 -6.35 4.77
N ILE A 278 1.62 -6.19 3.77
CA ILE A 278 1.76 -5.16 2.73
C ILE A 278 0.47 -4.36 2.61
N ASN A 279 0.60 -3.08 2.27
CA ASN A 279 -0.54 -2.21 2.05
C ASN A 279 -0.86 -2.15 0.55
N ILE A 280 -2.02 -2.67 0.17
CA ILE A 280 -2.52 -2.67 -1.21
C ILE A 280 -3.61 -1.61 -1.34
N THR A 281 -3.54 -0.80 -2.39
CA THR A 281 -4.63 0.10 -2.76
C THR A 281 -5.53 -0.59 -3.78
N MET A 282 -6.74 -0.90 -3.38
CA MET A 282 -7.76 -1.46 -4.28
C MET A 282 -8.49 -0.36 -5.05
N GLY A 283 -9.03 -0.71 -6.22
CA GLY A 283 -9.84 0.20 -7.06
C GLY A 283 -9.04 0.97 -8.12
N LEU A 284 -7.72 0.93 -8.09
CA LEU A 284 -6.88 1.49 -9.15
C LEU A 284 -6.88 0.58 -10.39
N PRO A 285 -6.65 1.13 -11.61
CA PRO A 285 -6.55 0.34 -12.85
C PRO A 285 -5.24 -0.45 -12.96
N PHE A 286 -4.41 -0.43 -11.93
CA PHE A 286 -3.15 -1.14 -11.80
C PHE A 286 -2.94 -1.58 -10.35
N LEU A 287 -2.01 -2.51 -10.12
CA LEU A 287 -1.67 -2.97 -8.78
C LEU A 287 -0.70 -2.00 -8.12
N ARG A 288 -1.16 -1.31 -7.08
CA ARG A 288 -0.33 -0.47 -6.25
C ARG A 288 -0.17 -1.08 -4.88
N VAL A 289 1.09 -1.32 -4.52
CA VAL A 289 1.49 -1.85 -3.22
C VAL A 289 2.47 -0.88 -2.55
N SER A 290 2.43 -0.79 -1.25
CA SER A 290 3.50 -0.12 -0.50
C SER A 290 3.89 -0.97 0.70
N PRO A 291 5.19 -1.00 1.03
CA PRO A 291 5.64 -1.48 2.33
C PRO A 291 4.93 -0.70 3.44
N ASP A 292 4.66 -1.39 4.52
CA ASP A 292 3.89 -0.83 5.63
C ASP A 292 4.81 -0.20 6.68
N HIS A 293 5.65 0.76 6.24
CA HIS A 293 6.54 1.56 7.10
C HIS A 293 6.69 3.00 6.58
N GLY A 294 7.06 3.90 7.49
CA GLY A 294 7.35 5.29 7.19
C GLY A 294 8.82 5.53 6.77
N PRO A 295 9.24 6.80 6.58
CA PRO A 295 10.62 7.16 6.23
C PRO A 295 11.67 6.73 7.27
N ASN A 296 11.31 6.62 8.55
CA ASN A 296 12.17 6.19 9.66
C ASN A 296 13.52 6.91 9.69
N GLU A 297 13.52 8.24 9.56
CA GLU A 297 14.73 9.07 9.43
C GLU A 297 15.76 8.83 10.54
N LYS A 298 15.29 8.48 11.75
CA LYS A 298 16.17 8.19 12.92
C LYS A 298 16.98 6.88 12.78
N MET A 299 16.57 6.00 11.86
CA MET A 299 17.22 4.71 11.61
C MET A 299 18.22 4.76 10.44
N ILE A 300 18.31 5.89 9.72
CA ILE A 300 19.21 6.03 8.58
C ILE A 300 20.66 5.81 9.04
N GLY A 301 21.35 4.87 8.39
CA GLY A 301 22.74 4.55 8.65
C GLY A 301 22.99 3.55 9.78
N LYS A 302 21.95 3.11 10.51
CA LYS A 302 22.08 2.10 11.58
C LYS A 302 22.11 0.67 11.05
N ASN A 303 21.66 0.45 9.83
CA ASN A 303 21.53 -0.89 9.21
C ASN A 303 20.62 -1.88 9.96
N GLU A 304 19.61 -1.36 10.68
CA GLU A 304 18.67 -2.13 11.50
C GLU A 304 17.28 -2.29 10.85
N SER A 305 17.04 -1.64 9.69
CA SER A 305 15.71 -1.64 9.07
C SER A 305 15.32 -3.01 8.56
N ASN A 306 14.10 -3.43 8.87
CA ASN A 306 13.54 -4.72 8.45
C ASN A 306 13.03 -4.65 6.98
N PRO A 307 13.57 -5.49 6.06
CA PRO A 307 13.17 -5.47 4.65
C PRO A 307 11.91 -6.27 4.34
N LEU A 308 11.33 -7.02 5.31
CA LEU A 308 10.32 -8.05 5.06
C LEU A 308 9.10 -7.51 4.30
N SER A 309 8.58 -6.34 4.67
CA SER A 309 7.41 -5.77 4.00
C SER A 309 7.69 -5.38 2.53
N LEU A 310 8.93 -4.93 2.19
CA LEU A 310 9.29 -4.69 0.79
C LEU A 310 9.50 -6.01 0.04
N ILE A 311 10.11 -7.01 0.67
CA ILE A 311 10.21 -8.37 0.12
C ILE A 311 8.84 -8.88 -0.26
N ARG A 312 7.87 -8.84 0.66
CA ARG A 312 6.50 -9.28 0.41
C ARG A 312 5.79 -8.45 -0.68
N SER A 313 6.08 -7.15 -0.75
CA SER A 313 5.54 -6.28 -1.80
C SER A 313 6.04 -6.68 -3.19
N ILE A 314 7.32 -6.97 -3.33
CA ILE A 314 7.92 -7.41 -4.59
C ILE A 314 7.42 -8.81 -4.96
N GLU A 315 7.45 -9.78 -4.03
CA GLU A 315 6.92 -11.14 -4.25
C GLU A 315 5.45 -11.12 -4.69
N PHE A 316 4.63 -10.28 -4.04
CA PHE A 316 3.22 -10.16 -4.40
C PHE A 316 3.04 -9.72 -5.85
N LEU A 317 3.78 -8.73 -6.31
CA LEU A 317 3.68 -8.22 -7.68
C LEU A 317 4.37 -9.12 -8.70
N ASP A 318 5.47 -9.79 -8.32
CA ASP A 318 6.20 -10.69 -9.21
C ASP A 318 5.39 -11.93 -9.60
N ASN A 319 4.49 -12.36 -8.73
CA ASN A 319 3.58 -13.49 -8.94
C ASN A 319 2.25 -13.10 -9.63
N ARG A 320 2.10 -11.87 -10.15
CA ARG A 320 0.91 -11.35 -10.84
C ARG A 320 1.30 -10.80 -12.21
#